data_80fab0b659c4ec0fce5b64a8ecd557df
#
_entry.id   80fab0b659c4ec0fce5b64a8ecd557df
#
_cell.length_a   1.000
_cell.length_b   1.000
_cell.length_c   1.000
_cell.angle_alpha   90.00
_cell.angle_beta   90.00
_cell.angle_gamma   90.00
#
_symmetry.space_group_name_H-M   'P 1'
#
loop_
_entity.id
_entity.type
_entity.pdbx_description
1 polymer ?
#
loop_
_entity_poly.entity_id
_entity_poly.type
_entity_poly.pdbx_seq_one_letter_code
_entity_poly.pdbx_strand_id
1 'polypeptide(L)'
;MKNCEKLNNLSDIDDHYDVFLIDLWGVIHNGIAAFDNVIPVLQSLKQKKKMFFFITNAPRRSFVISQQLEDFGIEQKLYDKIISSGELTWLSIKEKYQKKNCLIIGPPRDFHLVEGLDISIVDKDSNVDIILNTGPWGDDDSLENYTDLLDSLAKKKSHMICSNPDKTVVRGENFMICAGLLAEYYEKIGGKVEYYG
;
A
#
# COMPACT_ATOMS: atom_id res chain seq x y z
N MET A 1 0.64 -28.60 -19.61
CA MET A 1 0.66 -27.84 -18.36
C MET A 1 1.71 -28.44 -17.47
N LYS A 2 2.72 -27.67 -17.01
CA LYS A 2 3.65 -28.17 -15.99
C LYS A 2 2.83 -28.40 -14.73
N ASN A 3 2.91 -29.58 -14.15
CA ASN A 3 2.29 -29.88 -12.87
C ASN A 3 2.91 -28.94 -11.82
N CYS A 4 2.09 -28.09 -11.18
CA CYS A 4 2.52 -27.36 -10.00
C CYS A 4 2.69 -28.37 -8.87
N GLU A 5 3.89 -28.47 -8.33
CA GLU A 5 4.16 -29.28 -7.16
C GLU A 5 3.73 -28.50 -5.91
N LYS A 6 2.95 -29.15 -5.06
CA LYS A 6 2.53 -28.57 -3.80
C LYS A 6 3.66 -28.71 -2.79
N LEU A 7 4.18 -27.56 -2.30
CA LEU A 7 5.17 -27.55 -1.23
C LEU A 7 4.48 -27.74 0.12
N ASN A 8 5.14 -28.44 1.04
CA ASN A 8 4.66 -28.60 2.41
C ASN A 8 5.27 -27.53 3.32
N ASN A 9 6.50 -27.11 3.04
CA ASN A 9 7.26 -26.14 3.83
C ASN A 9 8.08 -25.23 2.92
N LEU A 10 8.46 -24.06 3.44
CA LEU A 10 9.43 -23.19 2.76
C LEU A 10 10.82 -23.88 2.65
N SER A 11 11.17 -24.71 3.62
CA SER A 11 12.43 -25.49 3.61
C SER A 11 12.57 -26.43 2.42
N ASP A 12 11.47 -26.78 1.73
CA ASP A 12 11.53 -27.63 0.54
C ASP A 12 12.16 -26.90 -0.66
N ILE A 13 12.22 -25.55 -0.61
CA ILE A 13 12.74 -24.70 -1.69
C ILE A 13 13.78 -23.67 -1.25
N ASP A 14 13.99 -23.46 0.04
CA ASP A 14 14.84 -22.36 0.52
C ASP A 14 16.30 -22.48 0.08
N ASP A 15 16.80 -23.68 -0.15
CA ASP A 15 18.16 -23.90 -0.66
C ASP A 15 18.31 -23.59 -2.17
N HIS A 16 17.18 -23.46 -2.89
CA HIS A 16 17.20 -23.17 -4.32
C HIS A 16 17.23 -21.65 -4.63
N TYR A 17 17.00 -20.82 -3.65
CA TYR A 17 16.91 -19.36 -3.82
C TYR A 17 17.76 -18.62 -2.79
N ASP A 18 18.35 -17.53 -3.20
CA ASP A 18 19.18 -16.67 -2.34
C ASP A 18 18.39 -15.44 -1.86
N VAL A 19 17.33 -15.05 -2.59
CA VAL A 19 16.52 -13.87 -2.34
C VAL A 19 15.07 -14.24 -2.32
N PHE A 20 14.33 -13.73 -1.31
CA PHE A 20 12.89 -13.91 -1.16
C PHE A 20 12.20 -12.54 -1.14
N LEU A 21 11.14 -12.41 -1.91
CA LEU A 21 10.19 -11.31 -1.84
C LEU A 21 8.94 -11.84 -1.14
N ILE A 22 8.62 -11.29 0.02
CA ILE A 22 7.59 -11.83 0.91
C ILE A 22 6.53 -10.74 1.12
N ASP A 23 5.29 -11.06 0.78
CA ASP A 23 4.16 -10.20 1.09
C ASP A 23 3.89 -10.17 2.60
N LEU A 24 3.25 -9.12 3.09
CA LEU A 24 2.97 -8.93 4.51
C LEU A 24 1.57 -9.38 4.90
N TRP A 25 0.55 -8.79 4.29
CA TRP A 25 -0.83 -9.05 4.69
C TRP A 25 -1.30 -10.45 4.29
N GLY A 26 -1.77 -11.23 5.25
CA GLY A 26 -2.21 -12.61 5.01
C GLY A 26 -1.07 -13.63 4.86
N VAL A 27 0.20 -13.19 4.88
CA VAL A 27 1.39 -14.04 4.82
C VAL A 27 2.22 -13.96 6.10
N ILE A 28 2.54 -12.75 6.54
CA ILE A 28 3.31 -12.50 7.76
C ILE A 28 2.41 -12.20 8.95
N HIS A 29 1.33 -11.44 8.73
CA HIS A 29 0.39 -11.04 9.77
C HIS A 29 -1.04 -10.88 9.25
N ASN A 30 -1.99 -10.82 10.18
CA ASN A 30 -3.41 -10.57 9.89
C ASN A 30 -3.85 -9.13 10.21
N GLY A 31 -2.91 -8.23 10.46
CA GLY A 31 -3.15 -6.85 10.86
C GLY A 31 -3.31 -6.63 12.37
N ILE A 32 -3.39 -7.71 13.16
CA ILE A 32 -3.50 -7.69 14.62
C ILE A 32 -2.25 -8.30 15.26
N ALA A 33 -1.73 -9.39 14.69
CA ALA A 33 -0.57 -10.11 15.17
C ALA A 33 0.12 -10.82 14.00
N ALA A 34 1.40 -11.18 14.19
CA ALA A 34 2.11 -12.10 13.30
C ALA A 34 1.46 -13.50 13.38
N PHE A 35 1.48 -14.22 12.25
CA PHE A 35 1.05 -15.62 12.27
C PHE A 35 2.03 -16.50 13.02
N ASP A 36 1.52 -17.60 13.58
CA ASP A 36 2.34 -18.60 14.24
C ASP A 36 3.47 -19.09 13.33
N ASN A 37 4.64 -19.34 13.91
CA ASN A 37 5.84 -19.81 13.22
C ASN A 37 6.50 -18.84 12.21
N VAL A 38 5.98 -17.65 11.98
CA VAL A 38 6.63 -16.66 11.09
C VAL A 38 8.03 -16.31 11.60
N ILE A 39 8.15 -15.92 12.87
CA ILE A 39 9.44 -15.50 13.45
C ILE A 39 10.48 -16.61 13.37
N PRO A 40 10.21 -17.87 13.76
CA PRO A 40 11.15 -18.98 13.57
C PRO A 40 11.59 -19.19 12.11
N VAL A 41 10.66 -19.04 11.14
CA VAL A 41 10.98 -19.17 9.71
C VAL A 41 11.93 -18.05 9.26
N LEU A 42 11.65 -16.80 9.62
CA LEU A 42 12.52 -15.67 9.30
C LEU A 42 13.92 -15.82 9.92
N GLN A 43 13.98 -16.29 11.17
CA GLN A 43 15.25 -16.60 11.84
C GLN A 43 16.03 -17.68 11.11
N SER A 44 15.37 -18.75 10.66
CA SER A 44 15.99 -19.83 9.88
C SER A 44 16.57 -19.33 8.57
N LEU A 45 15.81 -18.49 7.82
CA LEU A 45 16.30 -17.87 6.59
C LEU A 45 17.56 -17.00 6.83
N LYS A 46 17.56 -16.22 7.92
CA LYS A 46 18.75 -15.42 8.29
C LYS A 46 19.96 -16.27 8.68
N GLN A 47 19.76 -17.37 9.41
CA GLN A 47 20.84 -18.31 9.74
C GLN A 47 21.46 -18.94 8.47
N LYS A 48 20.62 -19.22 7.47
CA LYS A 48 21.05 -19.68 6.14
C LYS A 48 21.64 -18.55 5.26
N LYS A 49 21.78 -17.33 5.80
CA LYS A 49 22.28 -16.13 5.08
C LYS A 49 21.46 -15.75 3.85
N LYS A 50 20.16 -16.07 3.84
CA LYS A 50 19.26 -15.66 2.79
C LYS A 50 18.90 -14.18 2.94
N MET A 51 18.78 -13.48 1.81
CA MET A 51 18.24 -12.10 1.80
C MET A 51 16.73 -12.17 1.60
N PHE A 52 15.98 -11.33 2.33
CA PHE A 52 14.57 -11.19 2.05
C PHE A 52 14.04 -9.78 2.30
N PHE A 53 13.12 -9.41 1.44
CA PHE A 53 12.49 -8.12 1.41
C PHE A 53 11.00 -8.31 1.63
N PHE A 54 10.44 -7.51 2.51
CA PHE A 54 8.99 -7.41 2.59
C PHE A 54 8.47 -6.49 1.50
N ILE A 55 7.45 -6.95 0.77
CA ILE A 55 6.74 -6.17 -0.23
C ILE A 55 5.27 -6.06 0.19
N THR A 56 4.66 -4.90 -0.03
CA THR A 56 3.26 -4.71 0.34
C THR A 56 2.64 -3.57 -0.45
N ASN A 57 1.39 -3.72 -0.84
CA ASN A 57 0.56 -2.68 -1.44
C ASN A 57 -0.09 -1.74 -0.40
N ALA A 58 0.28 -1.85 0.87
CA ALA A 58 -0.20 -0.94 1.90
C ALA A 58 0.22 0.52 1.60
N PRO A 59 -0.70 1.49 1.67
CA PRO A 59 -0.43 2.90 1.45
C PRO A 59 0.24 3.52 2.70
N ARG A 60 1.37 2.96 3.10
CA ARG A 60 2.11 3.39 4.31
C ARG A 60 3.59 3.51 4.03
N ARG A 61 4.24 4.48 4.71
CA ARG A 61 5.69 4.63 4.66
C ARG A 61 6.38 3.41 5.31
N SER A 62 7.54 3.04 4.78
CA SER A 62 8.27 1.86 5.26
C SER A 62 8.59 1.90 6.76
N PHE A 63 8.84 3.10 7.33
CA PHE A 63 9.10 3.23 8.77
C PHE A 63 7.87 2.94 9.64
N VAL A 64 6.66 3.29 9.16
CA VAL A 64 5.40 2.98 9.87
C VAL A 64 5.15 1.48 9.88
N ILE A 65 5.44 0.81 8.75
CA ILE A 65 5.34 -0.65 8.65
C ILE A 65 6.38 -1.32 9.54
N SER A 66 7.61 -0.80 9.57
CA SER A 66 8.67 -1.31 10.46
C SER A 66 8.24 -1.29 11.92
N GLN A 67 7.65 -0.17 12.38
CA GLN A 67 7.13 -0.06 13.74
C GLN A 67 6.03 -1.09 14.01
N GLN A 68 5.08 -1.27 13.08
CA GLN A 68 4.03 -2.27 13.20
C GLN A 68 4.61 -3.70 13.30
N LEU A 69 5.64 -4.02 12.53
CA LEU A 69 6.30 -5.32 12.58
C LEU A 69 7.00 -5.54 13.91
N GLU A 70 7.64 -4.51 14.48
CA GLU A 70 8.24 -4.56 15.83
C GLU A 70 7.18 -4.80 16.90
N ASP A 71 6.03 -4.16 16.81
CA ASP A 71 4.89 -4.38 17.73
C ASP A 71 4.37 -5.83 17.65
N PHE A 72 4.54 -6.49 16.50
CA PHE A 72 4.24 -7.91 16.30
C PHE A 72 5.40 -8.85 16.68
N GLY A 73 6.51 -8.32 17.22
CA GLY A 73 7.69 -9.08 17.63
C GLY A 73 8.66 -9.42 16.49
N ILE A 74 8.50 -8.82 15.31
CA ILE A 74 9.38 -9.01 14.17
C ILE A 74 10.39 -7.87 14.13
N GLU A 75 11.55 -8.09 14.75
CA GLU A 75 12.63 -7.11 14.87
C GLU A 75 13.24 -6.78 13.49
N GLN A 76 13.66 -5.53 13.29
CA GLN A 76 14.27 -5.05 12.03
C GLN A 76 15.48 -5.87 11.58
N LYS A 77 16.23 -6.45 12.51
CA LYS A 77 17.38 -7.33 12.18
C LYS A 77 16.99 -8.61 11.42
N LEU A 78 15.70 -8.99 11.43
CA LEU A 78 15.18 -10.19 10.77
C LEU A 78 14.88 -10.01 9.28
N TYR A 79 14.91 -8.80 8.73
CA TYR A 79 14.67 -8.55 7.30
C TYR A 79 15.63 -7.49 6.75
N ASP A 80 15.78 -7.46 5.42
CA ASP A 80 16.75 -6.56 4.79
C ASP A 80 16.12 -5.19 4.49
N LYS A 81 14.89 -5.17 3.96
CA LYS A 81 14.18 -3.94 3.62
C LYS A 81 12.67 -4.17 3.48
N ILE A 82 11.91 -3.11 3.67
CA ILE A 82 10.48 -3.04 3.34
C ILE A 82 10.32 -2.18 2.08
N ILE A 83 9.59 -2.70 1.11
CA ILE A 83 9.18 -2.00 -0.11
C ILE A 83 7.67 -1.90 -0.06
N SER A 84 7.15 -0.71 0.15
CA SER A 84 5.72 -0.47 0.22
C SER A 84 5.25 0.47 -0.87
N SER A 85 4.02 0.30 -1.27
CA SER A 85 3.31 1.20 -2.18
C SER A 85 3.34 2.65 -1.67
N GLY A 86 3.10 2.86 -0.37
CA GLY A 86 3.16 4.18 0.23
C GLY A 86 4.56 4.83 0.20
N GLU A 87 5.64 4.06 0.36
CA GLU A 87 7.00 4.60 0.21
C GLU A 87 7.28 5.04 -1.22
N LEU A 88 6.90 4.21 -2.20
CA LEU A 88 7.05 4.55 -3.62
C LEU A 88 6.20 5.75 -4.01
N THR A 89 4.99 5.85 -3.48
CA THR A 89 4.11 7.02 -3.66
C THR A 89 4.78 8.30 -3.14
N TRP A 90 5.32 8.25 -1.92
CA TRP A 90 6.02 9.39 -1.32
C TRP A 90 7.23 9.84 -2.15
N LEU A 91 8.05 8.88 -2.59
CA LEU A 91 9.21 9.15 -3.45
C LEU A 91 8.78 9.79 -4.77
N SER A 92 7.72 9.29 -5.40
CA SER A 92 7.20 9.85 -6.64
C SER A 92 6.67 11.28 -6.46
N ILE A 93 5.89 11.54 -5.40
CA ILE A 93 5.40 12.90 -5.12
C ILE A 93 6.57 13.85 -4.89
N LYS A 94 7.57 13.42 -4.11
CA LYS A 94 8.78 14.19 -3.83
C LYS A 94 9.56 14.54 -5.11
N GLU A 95 9.61 13.63 -6.07
CA GLU A 95 10.37 13.82 -7.30
C GLU A 95 9.60 14.63 -8.34
N LYS A 96 8.30 14.33 -8.53
CA LYS A 96 7.54 14.82 -9.69
C LYS A 96 6.57 15.96 -9.39
N TYR A 97 6.10 16.10 -8.12
CA TYR A 97 4.93 16.92 -7.80
C TYR A 97 5.18 18.02 -6.76
N GLN A 98 6.41 18.51 -6.66
CA GLN A 98 6.75 19.62 -5.76
C GLN A 98 5.91 20.87 -6.07
N LYS A 99 5.54 21.62 -5.03
CA LYS A 99 4.76 22.87 -5.09
C LYS A 99 3.38 22.71 -5.73
N LYS A 100 2.82 21.50 -5.68
CA LYS A 100 1.49 21.19 -6.19
C LYS A 100 0.44 21.25 -5.08
N ASN A 101 -0.79 21.62 -5.47
CA ASN A 101 -1.95 21.51 -4.62
C ASN A 101 -2.45 20.07 -4.61
N CYS A 102 -2.48 19.44 -3.45
CA CYS A 102 -2.82 18.05 -3.27
C CYS A 102 -4.10 17.89 -2.46
N LEU A 103 -5.11 17.23 -3.04
CA LEU A 103 -6.25 16.73 -2.30
C LEU A 103 -5.97 15.30 -1.86
N ILE A 104 -6.17 14.99 -0.57
CA ILE A 104 -6.05 13.63 -0.05
C ILE A 104 -7.44 13.00 0.01
N ILE A 105 -7.62 11.88 -0.70
CA ILE A 105 -8.74 10.96 -0.53
C ILE A 105 -8.21 9.76 0.24
N GLY A 106 -8.52 9.70 1.53
CA GLY A 106 -8.04 8.67 2.43
C GLY A 106 -8.24 9.03 3.90
N PRO A 107 -8.17 8.04 4.79
CA PRO A 107 -8.35 8.25 6.21
C PRO A 107 -7.18 9.05 6.81
N PRO A 108 -7.41 9.79 7.93
CA PRO A 108 -6.37 10.61 8.56
C PRO A 108 -5.09 9.87 8.94
N ARG A 109 -5.19 8.56 9.21
CA ARG A 109 -4.02 7.70 9.52
C ARG A 109 -2.97 7.65 8.40
N ASP A 110 -3.35 7.98 7.16
CA ASP A 110 -2.47 7.93 6.00
C ASP A 110 -1.80 9.28 5.66
N PHE A 111 -2.08 10.33 6.45
CA PHE A 111 -1.51 11.68 6.22
C PHE A 111 0.01 11.74 6.36
N HIS A 112 0.63 10.77 7.03
CA HIS A 112 2.08 10.61 7.06
C HIS A 112 2.72 10.43 5.65
N LEU A 113 1.91 10.09 4.64
CA LEU A 113 2.36 10.00 3.24
C LEU A 113 2.70 11.35 2.61
N VAL A 114 2.34 12.45 3.23
CA VAL A 114 2.65 13.80 2.73
C VAL A 114 3.63 14.54 3.63
N GLU A 115 4.04 13.94 4.74
CA GLU A 115 4.99 14.55 5.67
C GLU A 115 6.36 14.78 5.00
N GLY A 116 6.89 16.01 5.18
CA GLY A 116 8.20 16.41 4.63
C GLY A 116 8.22 16.62 3.11
N LEU A 117 7.03 16.65 2.45
CA LEU A 117 6.91 17.01 1.04
C LEU A 117 6.64 18.52 0.87
N ASP A 118 7.19 19.08 -0.20
CA ASP A 118 6.92 20.48 -0.60
C ASP A 118 5.65 20.55 -1.47
N ILE A 119 4.49 20.28 -0.84
CA ILE A 119 3.16 20.35 -1.46
C ILE A 119 2.20 21.10 -0.54
N SER A 120 1.11 21.62 -1.11
CA SER A 120 0.04 22.28 -0.36
C SER A 120 -1.16 21.35 -0.26
N ILE A 121 -1.56 20.97 0.96
CA ILE A 121 -2.81 20.21 1.14
C ILE A 121 -3.98 21.17 1.02
N VAL A 122 -4.94 20.82 0.17
CA VAL A 122 -6.09 21.66 -0.16
C VAL A 122 -7.40 20.90 -0.07
N ASP A 123 -8.50 21.64 0.10
CA ASP A 123 -9.85 21.09 0.09
C ASP A 123 -10.36 20.81 -1.34
N LYS A 124 -11.43 20.03 -1.44
CA LYS A 124 -12.06 19.61 -2.71
C LYS A 124 -12.57 20.79 -3.57
N ASP A 125 -12.90 21.93 -2.94
CA ASP A 125 -13.42 23.12 -3.62
C ASP A 125 -12.30 24.02 -4.18
N SER A 126 -11.06 23.73 -3.84
CA SER A 126 -9.87 24.45 -4.29
C SER A 126 -9.43 24.03 -5.70
N ASN A 127 -8.37 24.69 -6.20
CA ASN A 127 -7.67 24.21 -7.39
C ASN A 127 -6.78 23.02 -7.00
N VAL A 128 -7.14 21.81 -7.45
CA VAL A 128 -6.44 20.56 -7.15
C VAL A 128 -5.59 20.16 -8.35
N ASP A 129 -4.26 20.13 -8.17
CA ASP A 129 -3.32 19.65 -9.18
C ASP A 129 -3.22 18.12 -9.16
N ILE A 130 -3.07 17.55 -7.96
CA ILE A 130 -2.93 16.10 -7.74
C ILE A 130 -3.92 15.62 -6.68
N ILE A 131 -4.33 14.37 -6.84
CA ILE A 131 -5.16 13.63 -5.89
C ILE A 131 -4.30 12.50 -5.34
N LEU A 132 -4.01 12.52 -4.04
CA LEU A 132 -3.44 11.36 -3.36
C LEU A 132 -4.59 10.47 -2.87
N ASN A 133 -4.77 9.34 -3.52
CA ASN A 133 -5.83 8.39 -3.19
C ASN A 133 -5.21 7.18 -2.45
N THR A 134 -5.51 7.08 -1.15
CA THR A 134 -5.08 5.97 -0.27
C THR A 134 -6.24 5.05 0.09
N GLY A 135 -7.48 5.44 -0.23
CA GLY A 135 -8.71 4.71 0.05
C GLY A 135 -9.87 5.63 0.38
N PRO A 136 -11.01 5.10 0.81
CA PRO A 136 -12.14 5.91 1.25
C PRO A 136 -11.82 6.67 2.54
N TRP A 137 -12.57 7.74 2.81
CA TRP A 137 -12.48 8.49 4.07
C TRP A 137 -13.08 7.70 5.23
N GLY A 138 -14.20 7.02 4.99
CA GLY A 138 -14.91 6.20 5.97
C GLY A 138 -14.89 4.72 5.62
N ASP A 139 -14.91 3.88 6.66
CA ASP A 139 -14.88 2.42 6.49
C ASP A 139 -16.17 1.88 5.85
N ASP A 140 -17.30 2.58 6.01
CA ASP A 140 -18.60 2.21 5.44
C ASP A 140 -18.94 2.94 4.14
N ASP A 141 -17.99 3.69 3.57
CA ASP A 141 -18.20 4.42 2.33
C ASP A 141 -18.35 3.47 1.14
N SER A 142 -19.15 3.90 0.17
CA SER A 142 -19.29 3.26 -1.15
C SER A 142 -18.74 4.14 -2.25
N LEU A 143 -18.60 3.62 -3.46
CA LEU A 143 -18.11 4.38 -4.62
C LEU A 143 -18.99 5.61 -4.89
N GLU A 144 -20.30 5.48 -4.70
CA GLU A 144 -21.30 6.53 -4.95
C GLU A 144 -21.03 7.79 -4.13
N ASN A 145 -20.43 7.67 -2.94
CA ASN A 145 -20.07 8.81 -2.12
C ASN A 145 -18.99 9.71 -2.75
N TYR A 146 -18.29 9.21 -3.77
CA TYR A 146 -17.14 9.87 -4.41
C TYR A 146 -17.41 10.30 -5.85
N THR A 147 -18.46 9.80 -6.52
CA THR A 147 -18.67 10.01 -7.97
C THR A 147 -18.70 11.47 -8.35
N ASP A 148 -19.49 12.31 -7.67
CA ASP A 148 -19.61 13.74 -7.97
C ASP A 148 -18.26 14.48 -7.81
N LEU A 149 -17.51 14.13 -6.78
CA LEU A 149 -16.18 14.69 -6.53
C LEU A 149 -15.21 14.29 -7.64
N LEU A 150 -15.16 12.99 -7.96
CA LEU A 150 -14.25 12.46 -8.98
C LEU A 150 -14.57 13.02 -10.36
N ASP A 151 -15.86 13.15 -10.71
CA ASP A 151 -16.31 13.80 -11.95
C ASP A 151 -15.85 15.26 -12.04
N SER A 152 -15.95 16.01 -10.95
CA SER A 152 -15.48 17.38 -10.87
C SER A 152 -13.96 17.48 -11.07
N LEU A 153 -13.19 16.60 -10.41
CA LEU A 153 -11.74 16.56 -10.49
C LEU A 153 -11.24 16.12 -11.88
N ALA A 154 -11.94 15.19 -12.53
CA ALA A 154 -11.64 14.75 -13.89
C ALA A 154 -11.83 15.91 -14.90
N LYS A 155 -12.90 16.70 -14.76
CA LYS A 155 -13.13 17.91 -15.57
C LYS A 155 -12.03 18.96 -15.38
N LYS A 156 -11.47 19.08 -14.17
CA LYS A 156 -10.33 19.95 -13.84
C LYS A 156 -8.99 19.35 -14.31
N LYS A 157 -8.97 18.10 -14.80
CA LYS A 157 -7.77 17.35 -15.22
C LYS A 157 -6.76 17.14 -14.10
N SER A 158 -7.21 17.03 -12.87
CA SER A 158 -6.35 16.68 -11.73
C SER A 158 -5.71 15.30 -11.97
N HIS A 159 -4.46 15.10 -11.58
CA HIS A 159 -3.77 13.82 -11.74
C HIS A 159 -3.91 12.99 -10.47
N MET A 160 -4.42 11.77 -10.56
CA MET A 160 -4.57 10.89 -9.40
C MET A 160 -3.33 10.01 -9.23
N ILE A 161 -2.87 9.90 -7.99
CA ILE A 161 -1.85 8.97 -7.54
C ILE A 161 -2.54 7.97 -6.62
N CYS A 162 -2.70 6.74 -7.08
CA CYS A 162 -3.31 5.65 -6.34
C CYS A 162 -2.23 4.87 -5.60
N SER A 163 -2.20 4.95 -4.28
CA SER A 163 -1.17 4.33 -3.45
C SER A 163 -1.55 2.93 -2.94
N ASN A 164 -2.68 2.39 -3.36
CA ASN A 164 -3.11 1.02 -3.13
C ASN A 164 -4.03 0.56 -4.28
N PRO A 165 -3.58 -0.33 -5.17
CA PRO A 165 -4.36 -0.75 -6.34
C PRO A 165 -5.49 -1.72 -6.02
N ASP A 166 -5.63 -2.21 -4.79
CA ASP A 166 -6.72 -3.08 -4.41
C ASP A 166 -8.07 -2.37 -4.57
N LYS A 167 -9.05 -3.08 -5.10
CA LYS A 167 -10.41 -2.55 -5.28
C LYS A 167 -11.26 -2.73 -4.04
N THR A 168 -11.06 -3.86 -3.36
CA THR A 168 -11.81 -4.21 -2.15
C THR A 168 -10.92 -4.99 -1.19
N VAL A 169 -11.24 -4.91 0.08
CA VAL A 169 -10.62 -5.73 1.13
C VAL A 169 -11.70 -6.31 2.03
N VAL A 170 -11.45 -7.51 2.54
CA VAL A 170 -12.30 -8.14 3.55
C VAL A 170 -11.70 -7.85 4.91
N ARG A 171 -12.48 -7.26 5.81
CA ARG A 171 -12.11 -7.03 7.21
C ARG A 171 -13.17 -7.63 8.12
N GLY A 172 -12.86 -8.78 8.70
CA GLY A 172 -13.87 -9.60 9.39
C GLY A 172 -14.89 -10.13 8.39
N GLU A 173 -16.17 -9.80 8.57
CA GLU A 173 -17.28 -10.16 7.67
C GLU A 173 -17.64 -9.06 6.66
N ASN A 174 -17.01 -7.88 6.75
CA ASN A 174 -17.35 -6.73 5.94
C ASN A 174 -16.45 -6.59 4.73
N PHE A 175 -17.06 -6.32 3.56
CA PHE A 175 -16.36 -5.88 2.38
C PHE A 175 -16.23 -4.35 2.41
N MET A 176 -15.02 -3.87 2.26
CA MET A 176 -14.72 -2.44 2.21
C MET A 176 -14.12 -2.11 0.84
N ILE A 177 -14.50 -0.96 0.29
CA ILE A 177 -13.84 -0.45 -0.91
C ILE A 177 -12.42 0.03 -0.58
N CYS A 178 -11.53 -0.01 -1.58
CA CYS A 178 -10.17 0.48 -1.49
C CYS A 178 -9.88 1.52 -2.58
N ALA A 179 -8.68 2.10 -2.53
CA ALA A 179 -8.27 3.15 -3.46
C ALA A 179 -8.35 2.73 -4.93
N GLY A 180 -8.04 1.47 -5.24
CA GLY A 180 -8.09 0.96 -6.61
C GLY A 180 -9.49 1.02 -7.24
N LEU A 181 -10.58 0.91 -6.46
CA LEU A 181 -11.93 1.06 -7.00
C LEU A 181 -12.22 2.50 -7.40
N LEU A 182 -11.83 3.46 -6.57
CA LEU A 182 -11.96 4.90 -6.86
C LEU A 182 -11.10 5.29 -8.07
N ALA A 183 -9.90 4.74 -8.17
CA ALA A 183 -8.99 4.96 -9.27
C ALA A 183 -9.53 4.39 -10.59
N GLU A 184 -10.07 3.18 -10.57
CA GLU A 184 -10.71 2.60 -11.76
C GLU A 184 -11.89 3.44 -12.26
N TYR A 185 -12.74 3.92 -11.36
CA TYR A 185 -13.83 4.83 -11.74
C TYR A 185 -13.27 6.11 -12.37
N TYR A 186 -12.24 6.71 -11.74
CA TYR A 186 -11.62 7.93 -12.22
C TYR A 186 -11.06 7.77 -13.64
N GLU A 187 -10.41 6.65 -13.96
CA GLU A 187 -9.95 6.35 -15.32
C GLU A 187 -11.12 6.19 -16.32
N LYS A 188 -12.20 5.50 -15.93
CA LYS A 188 -13.38 5.30 -16.78
C LYS A 188 -14.04 6.62 -17.22
N ILE A 189 -13.96 7.65 -16.38
CA ILE A 189 -14.48 8.99 -16.70
C ILE A 189 -13.44 9.91 -17.36
N GLY A 190 -12.27 9.37 -17.73
CA GLY A 190 -11.21 10.09 -18.48
C GLY A 190 -10.16 10.76 -17.60
N GLY A 191 -10.14 10.52 -16.30
CA GLY A 191 -9.08 10.96 -15.42
C GLY A 191 -7.76 10.21 -15.66
N LYS A 192 -6.63 10.85 -15.32
CA LYS A 192 -5.31 10.21 -15.38
C LYS A 192 -4.94 9.66 -14.02
N VAL A 193 -4.49 8.41 -13.98
CA VAL A 193 -4.06 7.72 -12.75
C VAL A 193 -2.65 7.16 -12.90
N GLU A 194 -1.85 7.32 -11.84
CA GLU A 194 -0.56 6.65 -11.65
C GLU A 194 -0.72 5.69 -10.45
N TYR A 195 -0.44 4.40 -10.64
CA TYR A 195 -0.62 3.37 -9.62
C TYR A 195 0.71 2.97 -8.98
N TYR A 196 0.67 2.74 -7.68
CA TYR A 196 1.75 2.19 -6.87
C TYR A 196 1.24 1.00 -6.06
N GLY A 197 1.83 -0.18 -6.30
CA GLY A 197 1.51 -1.44 -5.66
C GLY A 197 1.53 -2.63 -6.58
#